data_3224156daff1a2242115d8c9869a9322
#
_entry.id   3224156daff1a2242115d8c9869a9322
#
_cell.length_a   1.000
_cell.length_b   1.000
_cell.length_c   1.000
_cell.angle_alpha   90.00
_cell.angle_beta   90.00
_cell.angle_gamma   90.00
#
_symmetry.space_group_name_H-M   'P 1'
#
loop_
_entity.id
_entity.type
_entity.pdbx_description
1 polymer ?
#
loop_
_entity_poly.entity_id
_entity_poly.type
_entity_poly.pdbx_seq_one_letter_code
_entity_poly.pdbx_strand_id
1 'polypeptide(L)'
;MFRTRVADNLLGEDFETREKRRHRRHKVRLAASLHPIDVYQDVVINDASRSGLMGESDIEVEVGQTLFVSLDELTFVSGTVRWTKGRQFGLDLDDPLNLPGLAPETDHGSEIGHKPRADRVKLDLPARVHFEQSTRPVTIRDLSRHGMAMEAGEGLLKGQQVLVRIRDRPLIPGRIQWNGGGRIGISSNAEVPLLQLLYSDD
;
A
#
# COMPACT_ATOMS: atom_id res chain seq x y z
N MET A 1 -42.16 -43.10 -20.93
CA MET A 1 -41.49 -42.18 -21.87
C MET A 1 -40.94 -41.00 -21.04
N PHE A 2 -39.79 -41.21 -20.45
CA PHE A 2 -39.12 -40.18 -19.62
C PHE A 2 -37.97 -39.61 -20.43
N ARG A 3 -38.04 -38.31 -20.75
CA ARG A 3 -36.91 -37.54 -21.32
C ARG A 3 -36.24 -36.73 -20.23
N THR A 4 -35.03 -37.11 -20.02
CA THR A 4 -34.01 -36.44 -19.23
C THR A 4 -33.74 -35.02 -19.75
N ARG A 5 -33.88 -34.02 -18.90
CA ARG A 5 -33.34 -32.65 -19.08
C ARG A 5 -32.39 -32.39 -17.95
N VAL A 6 -31.11 -32.68 -18.16
CA VAL A 6 -30.01 -32.20 -17.31
C VAL A 6 -28.84 -31.96 -18.27
N ALA A 7 -28.56 -30.73 -18.62
CA ALA A 7 -27.29 -30.17 -19.03
C ALA A 7 -27.49 -28.83 -19.77
N ASP A 8 -27.80 -27.76 -19.07
CA ASP A 8 -27.74 -26.40 -19.66
C ASP A 8 -27.58 -25.30 -18.61
N ASN A 9 -26.80 -25.52 -17.55
CA ASN A 9 -26.66 -24.47 -16.54
C ASN A 9 -25.20 -24.22 -16.04
N LEU A 10 -24.19 -24.63 -16.78
CA LEU A 10 -22.80 -24.43 -16.38
C LEU A 10 -22.02 -23.44 -17.26
N LEU A 11 -22.59 -22.93 -18.33
CA LEU A 11 -21.91 -21.98 -19.23
C LEU A 11 -22.46 -20.53 -19.15
N GLY A 12 -23.58 -20.29 -18.48
CA GLY A 12 -24.22 -18.98 -18.42
C GLY A 12 -23.60 -18.02 -17.38
N GLU A 13 -23.17 -18.53 -16.23
CA GLU A 13 -22.70 -17.68 -15.13
C GLU A 13 -21.31 -17.08 -15.38
N ASP A 14 -20.44 -17.78 -16.11
CA ASP A 14 -19.09 -17.28 -16.41
C ASP A 14 -19.06 -16.18 -17.49
N PHE A 15 -20.04 -16.18 -18.41
CA PHE A 15 -20.13 -15.19 -19.48
C PHE A 15 -20.71 -13.85 -19.00
N GLU A 16 -21.78 -13.86 -18.19
CA GLU A 16 -22.36 -12.63 -17.63
C GLU A 16 -21.44 -11.93 -16.65
N THR A 17 -20.59 -12.68 -15.92
CA THR A 17 -19.62 -12.10 -14.99
C THR A 17 -18.43 -11.47 -15.72
N ARG A 18 -18.11 -11.91 -16.94
CA ARG A 18 -17.04 -11.32 -17.77
C ARG A 18 -17.42 -9.99 -18.36
N GLU A 19 -18.67 -9.80 -18.79
CA GLU A 19 -19.13 -8.58 -19.44
C GLU A 19 -19.22 -7.37 -18.51
N LYS A 20 -19.40 -7.60 -17.18
CA LYS A 20 -19.43 -6.55 -16.15
C LYS A 20 -18.05 -6.07 -15.69
N ARG A 21 -16.95 -6.68 -16.14
CA ARG A 21 -15.59 -6.32 -15.72
C ARG A 21 -15.01 -5.22 -16.60
N ARG A 22 -14.86 -4.02 -16.05
CA ARG A 22 -14.33 -2.85 -16.76
C ARG A 22 -12.86 -2.97 -17.21
N HIS A 23 -12.06 -3.90 -16.63
CA HIS A 23 -10.62 -4.00 -16.89
C HIS A 23 -10.16 -5.44 -17.06
N ARG A 24 -9.25 -5.63 -18.05
CA ARG A 24 -8.59 -6.91 -18.28
C ARG A 24 -7.79 -7.34 -17.05
N ARG A 25 -7.83 -8.61 -16.71
CA ARG A 25 -7.04 -9.23 -15.64
C ARG A 25 -5.89 -10.05 -16.22
N HIS A 26 -4.76 -9.99 -15.53
CA HIS A 26 -3.57 -10.76 -15.85
C HIS A 26 -3.36 -11.79 -14.76
N LYS A 27 -3.26 -13.07 -15.16
CA LYS A 27 -2.88 -14.17 -14.26
C LYS A 27 -1.40 -14.03 -13.94
N VAL A 28 -1.07 -14.05 -12.66
CA VAL A 28 0.30 -13.89 -12.18
C VAL A 28 0.57 -14.78 -10.97
N ARG A 29 1.84 -14.86 -10.56
CA ARG A 29 2.24 -15.45 -9.28
C ARG A 29 3.31 -14.55 -8.69
N LEU A 30 2.91 -13.55 -7.92
CA LEU A 30 3.79 -12.57 -7.31
C LEU A 30 3.72 -12.67 -5.80
N ALA A 31 4.87 -12.73 -5.15
CA ALA A 31 4.97 -12.55 -3.70
C ALA A 31 4.72 -11.08 -3.34
N ALA A 32 3.99 -10.87 -2.27
CA ALA A 32 3.69 -9.54 -1.74
C ALA A 32 3.51 -9.60 -0.23
N SER A 33 3.56 -8.43 0.41
CA SER A 33 3.15 -8.24 1.80
C SER A 33 1.82 -7.50 1.85
N LEU A 34 0.93 -7.97 2.71
CA LEU A 34 -0.37 -7.34 2.99
C LEU A 34 -0.37 -6.80 4.40
N HIS A 35 -0.69 -5.53 4.54
CA HIS A 35 -0.79 -4.83 5.82
C HIS A 35 -2.24 -4.39 6.03
N PRO A 36 -3.02 -5.10 6.88
CA PRO A 36 -4.37 -4.70 7.24
C PRO A 36 -4.35 -3.39 8.00
N ILE A 37 -5.30 -2.49 7.71
CA ILE A 37 -5.47 -1.22 8.42
C ILE A 37 -6.74 -1.31 9.24
N ASP A 38 -6.61 -1.23 10.56
CA ASP A 38 -7.75 -1.30 11.47
C ASP A 38 -8.14 0.10 11.97
N VAL A 39 -7.15 0.93 12.33
CA VAL A 39 -7.39 2.26 12.90
C VAL A 39 -6.40 3.27 12.31
N TYR A 40 -6.90 4.45 11.98
CA TYR A 40 -6.10 5.63 11.68
C TYR A 40 -6.03 6.55 12.88
N GLN A 41 -4.90 7.25 13.00
CA GLN A 41 -4.71 8.34 13.95
C GLN A 41 -4.36 9.61 13.16
N ASP A 42 -5.01 10.71 13.51
CA ASP A 42 -4.72 12.00 12.90
C ASP A 42 -3.41 12.57 13.45
N VAL A 43 -2.59 13.10 12.56
CA VAL A 43 -1.32 13.73 12.87
C VAL A 43 -1.14 14.98 12.01
N VAL A 44 -0.20 15.84 12.38
CA VAL A 44 0.21 16.96 11.54
C VAL A 44 1.67 16.75 11.14
N ILE A 45 1.95 16.77 9.85
CA ILE A 45 3.31 16.74 9.32
C ILE A 45 3.83 18.17 9.24
N ASN A 46 4.88 18.47 10.00
CA ASN A 46 5.46 19.82 10.11
C ASN A 46 6.68 20.02 9.21
N ASP A 47 7.34 18.94 8.81
CA ASP A 47 8.58 19.00 8.03
C ASP A 47 8.71 17.71 7.19
N ALA A 48 9.13 17.86 5.95
CA ALA A 48 9.35 16.74 5.04
C ALA A 48 10.63 16.91 4.25
N SER A 49 11.31 15.81 4.01
CA SER A 49 12.38 15.63 3.04
C SER A 49 12.08 14.38 2.19
N ARG A 50 12.90 14.11 1.18
CA ARG A 50 12.72 12.88 0.40
C ARG A 50 12.85 11.60 1.22
N SER A 51 13.69 11.62 2.26
CA SER A 51 14.00 10.43 3.08
C SER A 51 13.42 10.48 4.48
N GLY A 52 12.66 11.51 4.86
CA GLY A 52 12.12 11.60 6.21
C GLY A 52 10.98 12.58 6.38
N LEU A 53 10.18 12.32 7.41
CA LEU A 53 9.08 13.17 7.86
C LEU A 53 9.28 13.53 9.33
N MET A 54 8.82 14.70 9.70
CA MET A 54 8.63 15.09 11.11
C MET A 54 7.16 15.48 11.30
N GLY A 55 6.55 14.93 12.33
CA GLY A 55 5.17 15.22 12.64
C GLY A 55 4.91 15.33 14.14
N GLU A 56 3.68 15.71 14.46
CA GLU A 56 3.13 15.77 15.82
C GLU A 56 1.91 14.86 15.93
N SER A 57 1.81 14.15 17.05
CA SER A 57 0.73 13.23 17.37
C SER A 57 0.31 13.35 18.84
N ASP A 58 -1.00 13.16 19.11
CA ASP A 58 -1.53 13.01 20.45
C ASP A 58 -1.37 11.59 21.02
N ILE A 59 -0.98 10.65 20.17
CA ILE A 59 -0.73 9.26 20.57
C ILE A 59 0.74 9.04 20.88
N GLU A 60 1.01 8.07 21.71
CA GLU A 60 2.36 7.63 22.03
C GLU A 60 2.96 6.88 20.82
N VAL A 61 4.13 7.33 20.39
CA VAL A 61 4.90 6.77 19.28
C VAL A 61 6.27 6.36 19.81
N GLU A 62 6.69 5.13 19.51
CA GLU A 62 7.94 4.56 20.02
C GLU A 62 9.04 4.53 18.95
N VAL A 63 10.28 4.75 19.38
CA VAL A 63 11.46 4.60 18.50
C VAL A 63 11.60 3.15 18.02
N GLY A 64 11.83 2.97 16.73
CA GLY A 64 11.91 1.66 16.07
C GLY A 64 10.57 1.14 15.55
N GLN A 65 9.47 1.81 15.85
CA GLN A 65 8.14 1.43 15.35
C GLN A 65 7.99 1.79 13.88
N THR A 66 7.35 0.91 13.10
CA THR A 66 6.99 1.20 11.71
C THR A 66 5.62 1.88 11.65
N LEU A 67 5.58 3.01 10.95
CA LEU A 67 4.36 3.75 10.68
C LEU A 67 4.07 3.78 9.19
N PHE A 68 2.80 3.66 8.84
CA PHE A 68 2.28 3.99 7.50
C PHE A 68 1.60 5.35 7.58
N VAL A 69 2.08 6.31 6.80
CA VAL A 69 1.57 7.67 6.78
C VAL A 69 0.78 7.89 5.51
N SER A 70 -0.48 8.29 5.64
CA SER A 70 -1.32 8.72 4.54
C SER A 70 -1.32 10.24 4.48
N LEU A 71 -0.75 10.80 3.42
CA LEU A 71 -0.73 12.25 3.16
C LEU A 71 -2.02 12.69 2.45
N ASP A 72 -2.60 11.78 1.69
CA ASP A 72 -3.91 11.87 1.07
C ASP A 72 -4.52 10.46 0.99
N GLU A 73 -5.69 10.30 0.36
CA GLU A 73 -6.34 8.97 0.28
C GLU A 73 -5.63 7.97 -0.67
N LEU A 74 -4.70 8.42 -1.49
CA LEU A 74 -4.03 7.64 -2.52
C LEU A 74 -2.54 7.41 -2.23
N THR A 75 -1.92 8.32 -1.47
CA THR A 75 -0.48 8.32 -1.21
C THR A 75 -0.20 7.80 0.19
N PHE A 76 0.46 6.66 0.26
CA PHE A 76 0.93 6.07 1.51
C PHE A 76 2.44 5.92 1.45
N VAL A 77 3.10 6.31 2.51
CA VAL A 77 4.52 6.06 2.73
C VAL A 77 4.70 5.27 4.03
N SER A 78 5.72 4.42 4.07
CA SER A 78 6.13 3.75 5.30
C SER A 78 7.46 4.29 5.76
N GLY A 79 7.70 4.20 7.06
CA GLY A 79 8.97 4.58 7.64
C GLY A 79 9.09 4.14 9.09
N THR A 80 10.32 4.13 9.57
CA THR A 80 10.67 3.76 10.93
C THR A 80 10.86 5.01 11.77
N VAL A 81 10.27 5.03 12.96
CA VAL A 81 10.46 6.11 13.94
C VAL A 81 11.91 6.12 14.41
N ARG A 82 12.62 7.20 14.17
CA ARG A 82 14.03 7.38 14.58
C ARG A 82 14.21 8.09 15.89
N TRP A 83 13.31 8.98 16.21
CA TRP A 83 13.33 9.73 17.46
C TRP A 83 11.93 10.20 17.84
N THR A 84 11.72 10.42 19.13
CA THR A 84 10.54 11.06 19.70
C THR A 84 10.94 12.13 20.69
N LYS A 85 10.17 13.23 20.76
CA LYS A 85 10.37 14.30 21.74
C LYS A 85 9.04 14.95 22.09
N GLY A 86 8.49 14.63 23.24
CA GLY A 86 7.14 15.02 23.60
C GLY A 86 6.13 14.47 22.60
N ARG A 87 5.35 15.34 21.96
CA ARG A 87 4.39 14.95 20.91
C ARG A 87 5.01 14.82 19.52
N GLN A 88 6.26 15.24 19.36
CA GLN A 88 6.94 15.21 18.07
C GLN A 88 7.62 13.86 17.84
N PHE A 89 7.60 13.43 16.58
CA PHE A 89 8.32 12.25 16.11
C PHE A 89 8.99 12.51 14.77
N GLY A 90 10.07 11.79 14.51
CA GLY A 90 10.75 11.79 13.22
C GLY A 90 10.80 10.40 12.63
N LEU A 91 10.43 10.30 11.33
CA LEU A 91 10.47 9.09 10.54
C LEU A 91 11.63 9.11 9.55
N ASP A 92 12.25 7.98 9.39
CA ASP A 92 13.11 7.63 8.27
C ASP A 92 12.26 6.79 7.31
N LEU A 93 12.09 7.27 6.07
CA LEU A 93 11.18 6.67 5.11
C LEU A 93 11.84 5.50 4.37
N ASP A 94 11.07 4.45 4.13
CA ASP A 94 11.52 3.28 3.37
C ASP A 94 11.65 3.60 1.87
N ASP A 95 10.73 4.44 1.35
CA ASP A 95 10.71 4.86 -0.05
C ASP A 95 10.84 6.39 -0.14
N PRO A 96 11.54 6.93 -1.15
CA PRO A 96 11.66 8.38 -1.33
C PRO A 96 10.31 9.05 -1.53
N LEU A 97 10.05 10.09 -0.75
CA LEU A 97 8.84 10.90 -0.85
C LEU A 97 8.92 11.81 -2.08
N ASN A 98 7.88 11.76 -2.92
CA ASN A 98 7.71 12.66 -4.05
C ASN A 98 6.57 13.65 -3.78
N LEU A 99 6.91 14.79 -3.19
CA LEU A 99 5.98 15.91 -3.04
C LEU A 99 6.44 17.08 -3.90
N PRO A 100 5.50 17.88 -4.44
CA PRO A 100 5.84 19.13 -5.10
C PRO A 100 6.65 20.03 -4.15
N GLY A 101 7.77 20.54 -4.63
CA GLY A 101 8.66 21.43 -3.84
C GLY A 101 9.80 20.71 -3.11
N LEU A 102 9.83 19.38 -3.07
CA LEU A 102 11.02 18.65 -2.63
C LEU A 102 12.01 18.59 -3.79
N ALA A 103 13.18 19.20 -3.62
CA ALA A 103 14.24 19.11 -4.61
C ALA A 103 14.70 17.66 -4.79
N PRO A 104 15.07 17.23 -6.03
CA PRO A 104 15.77 15.97 -6.22
C PRO A 104 17.06 16.00 -5.39
N GLU A 105 17.40 14.90 -4.72
CA GLU A 105 18.71 14.76 -4.08
C GLU A 105 19.77 14.92 -5.17
N THR A 106 20.45 16.06 -5.19
CA THR A 106 21.69 16.20 -5.94
C THR A 106 22.75 15.42 -5.17
N ASP A 107 23.25 14.37 -5.79
CA ASP A 107 24.40 13.62 -5.28
C ASP A 107 25.63 14.55 -5.34
N HIS A 108 25.74 15.41 -4.35
CA HIS A 108 26.99 16.15 -4.11
C HIS A 108 27.94 15.15 -3.47
N GLY A 109 28.78 14.55 -4.31
CA GLY A 109 29.89 13.70 -3.87
C GLY A 109 30.58 14.32 -2.65
N SER A 110 30.26 13.84 -1.47
CA SER A 110 30.87 14.31 -0.24
C SER A 110 32.20 13.62 -0.07
N GLU A 111 33.27 14.34 -0.37
CA GLU A 111 34.52 14.14 0.31
C GLU A 111 34.27 14.43 1.79
N ILE A 112 34.58 13.41 2.62
CA ILE A 112 34.75 13.48 4.08
C ILE A 112 33.48 13.67 4.94
N GLY A 113 32.86 12.55 5.35
CA GLY A 113 32.45 12.29 6.74
C GLY A 113 31.11 12.83 7.23
N HIS A 114 30.42 13.75 6.55
CA HIS A 114 29.06 14.18 6.91
C HIS A 114 28.14 14.06 5.70
N LYS A 115 27.17 13.13 5.79
CA LYS A 115 26.06 13.07 4.84
C LYS A 115 25.36 14.43 4.88
N PRO A 116 25.31 15.20 3.78
CA PRO A 116 24.61 16.49 3.78
C PRO A 116 23.16 16.23 4.18
N ARG A 117 22.62 17.10 5.02
CA ARG A 117 21.23 17.00 5.46
C ARG A 117 20.37 17.27 4.24
N ALA A 118 19.49 16.33 3.90
CA ALA A 118 18.53 16.51 2.80
C ALA A 118 17.75 17.82 2.99
N ASP A 119 17.50 18.53 1.90
CA ASP A 119 16.68 19.74 1.91
C ASP A 119 15.31 19.42 2.49
N ARG A 120 14.88 20.20 3.47
CA ARG A 120 13.60 20.05 4.16
C ARG A 120 12.67 21.17 3.81
N VAL A 121 11.42 20.81 3.60
CA VAL A 121 10.33 21.75 3.40
C VAL A 121 9.47 21.77 4.66
N LYS A 122 9.25 22.95 5.22
CA LYS A 122 8.30 23.12 6.32
C LYS A 122 6.88 23.02 5.77
N LEU A 123 6.06 22.27 6.47
CA LEU A 123 4.69 21.97 6.13
C LEU A 123 3.79 22.22 7.34
N ASP A 124 2.50 22.28 7.07
CA ASP A 124 1.43 22.19 8.05
C ASP A 124 0.35 21.33 7.39
N LEU A 125 0.69 20.03 7.21
CA LEU A 125 -0.10 19.11 6.42
C LEU A 125 -0.81 18.11 7.34
N PRO A 126 -2.15 18.18 7.44
CA PRO A 126 -2.91 17.13 8.08
C PRO A 126 -2.66 15.78 7.40
N ALA A 127 -2.37 14.77 8.19
CA ALA A 127 -2.09 13.42 7.70
C ALA A 127 -2.70 12.39 8.66
N ARG A 128 -2.78 11.15 8.21
CA ARG A 128 -3.22 10.02 9.04
C ARG A 128 -2.11 9.00 9.13
N VAL A 129 -1.87 8.48 10.32
CA VAL A 129 -0.93 7.39 10.53
C VAL A 129 -1.66 6.11 10.92
N HIS A 130 -1.06 5.00 10.54
CA HIS A 130 -1.42 3.66 10.97
C HIS A 130 -0.16 2.96 11.47
N PHE A 131 -0.27 2.30 12.62
CA PHE A 131 0.81 1.49 13.17
C PHE A 131 0.85 0.13 12.49
N GLU A 132 2.02 -0.35 12.15
CA GLU A 132 2.17 -1.71 11.68
C GLU A 132 1.83 -2.69 12.81
N GLN A 133 0.65 -3.30 12.74
CA GLN A 133 0.21 -4.31 13.71
C GLN A 133 0.49 -5.73 13.23
N SER A 134 0.37 -5.96 11.94
CA SER A 134 0.62 -7.26 11.34
C SER A 134 0.98 -7.16 9.88
N THR A 135 1.98 -7.91 9.47
CA THR A 135 2.34 -8.12 8.06
C THR A 135 2.03 -9.56 7.69
N ARG A 136 1.34 -9.75 6.59
CA ARG A 136 0.99 -11.08 6.07
C ARG A 136 1.66 -11.33 4.73
N PRO A 137 2.49 -12.37 4.58
CA PRO A 137 2.95 -12.78 3.28
C PRO A 137 1.77 -13.33 2.47
N VAL A 138 1.63 -12.86 1.23
CA VAL A 138 0.54 -13.25 0.33
C VAL A 138 1.08 -13.57 -1.05
N THR A 139 0.30 -14.31 -1.83
CA THR A 139 0.58 -14.57 -3.25
C THR A 139 -0.52 -13.96 -4.10
N ILE A 140 -0.16 -12.99 -4.93
CA ILE A 140 -1.08 -12.40 -5.90
C ILE A 140 -1.26 -13.37 -7.06
N ARG A 141 -2.52 -13.61 -7.44
CA ARG A 141 -2.93 -14.54 -8.51
C ARG A 141 -3.51 -13.86 -9.72
N ASP A 142 -4.13 -12.71 -9.53
CA ASP A 142 -4.69 -11.89 -10.60
C ASP A 142 -4.36 -10.43 -10.36
N LEU A 143 -3.99 -9.71 -11.41
CA LEU A 143 -3.82 -8.26 -11.41
C LEU A 143 -4.67 -7.62 -12.49
N SER A 144 -5.20 -6.45 -12.19
CA SER A 144 -5.84 -5.55 -13.14
C SER A 144 -5.50 -4.11 -12.77
N ARG A 145 -5.84 -3.16 -13.62
CA ARG A 145 -5.54 -1.73 -13.43
C ARG A 145 -5.97 -1.16 -12.07
N HIS A 146 -7.08 -1.65 -11.50
CA HIS A 146 -7.64 -1.14 -10.25
C HIS A 146 -7.99 -2.27 -9.26
N GLY A 147 -7.26 -3.38 -9.30
CA GLY A 147 -7.51 -4.42 -8.33
C GLY A 147 -6.65 -5.65 -8.51
N MET A 148 -6.66 -6.46 -7.48
CA MET A 148 -5.90 -7.70 -7.42
C MET A 148 -6.66 -8.77 -6.65
N ALA A 149 -6.37 -10.04 -6.97
CA ALA A 149 -6.82 -11.16 -6.18
C ALA A 149 -5.61 -11.95 -5.68
N MET A 150 -5.66 -12.38 -4.42
CA MET A 150 -4.53 -13.04 -3.77
C MET A 150 -4.96 -14.11 -2.79
N GLU A 151 -4.04 -15.00 -2.48
CA GLU A 151 -4.14 -15.95 -1.37
C GLU A 151 -3.62 -15.24 -0.12
N ALA A 152 -4.47 -15.05 0.88
CA ALA A 152 -4.18 -14.24 2.07
C ALA A 152 -4.58 -14.88 3.41
N GLY A 153 -5.05 -16.15 3.38
CA GLY A 153 -5.54 -16.82 4.59
C GLY A 153 -6.85 -16.24 5.13
N GLU A 154 -7.13 -16.54 6.38
CA GLU A 154 -8.37 -16.16 7.04
C GLU A 154 -8.23 -14.89 7.90
N GLY A 155 -9.36 -14.40 8.43
CA GLY A 155 -9.39 -13.28 9.40
C GLY A 155 -9.37 -11.89 8.78
N LEU A 156 -9.52 -11.75 7.46
CA LEU A 156 -9.67 -10.47 6.78
C LEU A 156 -11.15 -10.22 6.45
N LEU A 157 -11.60 -8.98 6.61
CA LEU A 157 -13.01 -8.64 6.49
C LEU A 157 -13.30 -7.89 5.17
N LYS A 158 -14.45 -8.17 4.58
CA LYS A 158 -14.95 -7.36 3.47
C LYS A 158 -15.12 -5.90 3.93
N GLY A 159 -14.65 -4.96 3.10
CA GLY A 159 -14.66 -3.54 3.42
C GLY A 159 -13.42 -3.05 4.18
N GLN A 160 -12.60 -3.94 4.75
CA GLN A 160 -11.37 -3.58 5.45
C GLN A 160 -10.39 -2.91 4.48
N GLN A 161 -9.73 -1.85 4.95
CA GLN A 161 -8.63 -1.21 4.23
C GLN A 161 -7.36 -2.00 4.42
N VAL A 162 -6.54 -2.02 3.39
CA VAL A 162 -5.26 -2.74 3.36
C VAL A 162 -4.24 -1.97 2.54
N LEU A 163 -2.97 -2.14 2.88
CA LEU A 163 -1.86 -1.74 2.03
C LEU A 163 -1.20 -2.99 1.48
N VAL A 164 -0.83 -2.98 0.22
CA VAL A 164 -0.13 -4.09 -0.44
C VAL A 164 1.22 -3.60 -0.91
N ARG A 165 2.30 -4.26 -0.49
CA ARG A 165 3.65 -4.05 -1.01
C ARG A 165 4.05 -5.24 -1.88
N ILE A 166 4.39 -4.96 -3.13
CA ILE A 166 4.85 -5.95 -4.09
C ILE A 166 6.35 -5.72 -4.30
N ARG A 167 7.19 -6.61 -3.77
CA ARG A 167 8.65 -6.43 -3.77
C ARG A 167 9.01 -5.07 -3.14
N ASP A 168 9.98 -4.37 -3.71
CA ASP A 168 10.45 -3.04 -3.27
C ASP A 168 9.67 -1.88 -3.93
N ARG A 169 8.39 -2.12 -4.27
CA ARG A 169 7.55 -1.09 -4.90
C ARG A 169 6.78 -0.29 -3.86
N PRO A 170 6.36 0.93 -4.19
CA PRO A 170 5.50 1.73 -3.33
C PRO A 170 4.24 0.98 -2.90
N LEU A 171 3.74 1.32 -1.72
CA LEU A 171 2.52 0.77 -1.16
C LEU A 171 1.31 1.07 -2.05
N ILE A 172 0.51 0.05 -2.29
CA ILE A 172 -0.74 0.15 -3.04
C ILE A 172 -1.90 0.09 -2.05
N PRO A 173 -2.61 1.21 -1.82
CA PRO A 173 -3.78 1.20 -0.96
C PRO A 173 -4.95 0.50 -1.63
N GLY A 174 -5.71 -0.22 -0.84
CA GLY A 174 -6.89 -0.93 -1.35
C GLY A 174 -7.91 -1.26 -0.28
N ARG A 175 -9.05 -1.77 -0.75
CA ARG A 175 -10.16 -2.21 0.10
C ARG A 175 -10.60 -3.60 -0.32
N ILE A 176 -10.78 -4.48 0.66
CA ILE A 176 -11.25 -5.85 0.42
C ILE A 176 -12.69 -5.80 -0.07
N GLN A 177 -12.93 -6.31 -1.28
CA GLN A 177 -14.25 -6.39 -1.90
C GLN A 177 -14.97 -7.70 -1.60
N TRP A 178 -14.20 -8.77 -1.52
CA TRP A 178 -14.70 -10.09 -1.19
C TRP A 178 -13.59 -10.93 -0.54
N ASN A 179 -13.99 -11.90 0.28
CA ASN A 179 -13.13 -12.95 0.82
C ASN A 179 -13.85 -14.30 0.73
N GLY A 180 -13.13 -15.37 0.58
CA GLY A 180 -13.66 -16.73 0.55
C GLY A 180 -12.64 -17.74 0.03
N GLY A 181 -12.68 -18.95 0.60
CA GLY A 181 -11.79 -20.04 0.19
C GLY A 181 -10.29 -19.72 0.34
N GLY A 182 -9.89 -18.99 1.38
CA GLY A 182 -8.49 -18.59 1.60
C GLY A 182 -7.99 -17.50 0.65
N ARG A 183 -8.89 -16.90 -0.14
CA ARG A 183 -8.56 -15.87 -1.14
C ARG A 183 -9.35 -14.60 -0.88
N ILE A 184 -8.76 -13.47 -1.25
CA ILE A 184 -9.40 -12.15 -1.21
C ILE A 184 -9.29 -11.45 -2.56
N GLY A 185 -10.25 -10.59 -2.84
CA GLY A 185 -10.19 -9.63 -3.92
C GLY A 185 -10.15 -8.22 -3.38
N ILE A 186 -9.21 -7.43 -3.87
CA ILE A 186 -8.97 -6.05 -3.46
C ILE A 186 -9.28 -5.13 -4.64
N SER A 187 -9.98 -4.02 -4.39
CA SER A 187 -10.00 -2.87 -5.29
C SER A 187 -9.05 -1.81 -4.78
N SER A 188 -8.37 -1.13 -5.70
CA SER A 188 -7.53 0.03 -5.42
C SER A 188 -8.07 1.26 -6.12
N ASN A 189 -8.07 2.41 -5.44
CA ASN A 189 -8.37 3.70 -6.05
C ASN A 189 -7.16 4.22 -6.83
N ALA A 190 -5.95 3.86 -6.41
CA ALA A 190 -4.73 4.10 -7.16
C ALA A 190 -4.58 3.09 -8.31
N GLU A 191 -4.00 3.54 -9.41
CA GLU A 191 -3.69 2.65 -10.53
C GLU A 191 -2.54 1.70 -10.16
N VAL A 192 -2.77 0.39 -10.35
CA VAL A 192 -1.75 -0.63 -10.16
C VAL A 192 -0.76 -0.55 -11.32
N PRO A 193 0.56 -0.43 -11.07
CA PRO A 193 1.57 -0.25 -12.12
C PRO A 193 1.85 -1.56 -12.87
N LEU A 194 0.86 -2.02 -13.66
CA LEU A 194 0.87 -3.33 -14.32
C LEU A 194 2.12 -3.57 -15.18
N LEU A 195 2.52 -2.59 -15.99
CA LEU A 195 3.68 -2.73 -16.87
C LEU A 195 4.96 -2.99 -16.08
N GLN A 196 5.13 -2.27 -14.98
CA GLN A 196 6.29 -2.44 -14.12
C GLN A 196 6.29 -3.77 -13.37
N LEU A 197 5.10 -4.30 -13.02
CA LEU A 197 4.96 -5.56 -12.30
C LEU A 197 5.03 -6.80 -13.19
N LEU A 198 4.62 -6.68 -14.46
CA LEU A 198 4.56 -7.80 -15.41
C LEU A 198 5.84 -7.96 -16.23
N TYR A 199 6.59 -6.88 -16.44
CA TYR A 199 7.74 -6.83 -17.36
C TYR A 199 9.05 -6.36 -16.70
N SER A 200 9.09 -6.15 -15.37
CA SER A 200 10.37 -5.98 -14.68
C SER A 200 11.00 -7.36 -14.56
N ASP A 201 12.04 -7.59 -15.32
CA ASP A 201 12.95 -8.69 -15.09
C ASP A 201 13.62 -8.52 -13.71
N ASP A 202 13.85 -9.64 -13.03
CA ASP A 202 14.58 -9.73 -11.76
C ASP A 202 16.01 -9.24 -11.89
#